data_9152a365d1c53ef993debb1494335059
#
_entry.id   9152a365d1c53ef993debb1494335059
#
_cell.length_a   1.000
_cell.length_b   1.000
_cell.length_c   1.000
_cell.angle_alpha   90.00
_cell.angle_beta   90.00
_cell.angle_gamma   90.00
#
_symmetry.space_group_name_H-M   'P 1'
#
loop_
_entity.id
_entity.type
_entity.pdbx_description
1 polymer ?
#
loop_
_entity_poly.entity_id
_entity_poly.type
_entity_poly.pdbx_seq_one_letter_code
_entity_poly.pdbx_strand_id
1 'polypeptide(L)'
;MKVATFFTWDYSLKSWLDSKTIERELKFFKHLEKNKNISFSFFTYGNNEDTKIAHEYRLKSVYPIFERKRFFKNRLIRLIFSLFIPNSYKKEIIDCDVIFQNQLLGCWVPIVAKYLYKKPLIVRTGYNMLDFAKQDAKSKIIIIFYKMCTIAALKFSDLFTVTSKSDLNFFSSNYPKYKNKLIYRPNWVDLHQNISLKNRSKNKLLSVGRLENQKNYTYLIKEFKNTNDWLQIDIVGSGSKSKELKDLAKKQNVHVNFLGNLKNEELFKIYKNYMFYVSTSLFEGNPKTVLEAMSSGCVVLLSNIPNHEELIENNLSGILFDLNKNELKIKFSQISEDLPLTNKLSKNAVDKIQKNNSLENSANLFLSDFKNLV
;
A
#
# COMPACT_ATOMS: atom_id res chain seq x y z
N MET A 1 9.28 -2.71 -24.98
CA MET A 1 9.05 -3.85 -24.09
C MET A 1 7.59 -3.86 -23.65
N LYS A 2 6.93 -5.01 -23.72
CA LYS A 2 5.53 -5.19 -23.32
C LYS A 2 5.45 -6.05 -22.06
N VAL A 3 4.61 -5.64 -21.10
CA VAL A 3 4.46 -6.33 -19.80
C VAL A 3 3.01 -6.79 -19.62
N ALA A 4 2.78 -8.09 -19.46
CA ALA A 4 1.49 -8.66 -19.10
C ALA A 4 1.25 -8.48 -17.59
N THR A 5 0.40 -7.55 -17.21
CA THR A 5 0.14 -7.20 -15.81
C THR A 5 -1.15 -7.84 -15.32
N PHE A 6 -1.04 -8.81 -14.42
CA PHE A 6 -2.17 -9.44 -13.78
C PHE A 6 -2.54 -8.71 -12.49
N PHE A 7 -3.83 -8.41 -12.36
CA PHE A 7 -4.37 -7.80 -11.14
C PHE A 7 -4.43 -8.82 -9.99
N THR A 8 -4.57 -8.32 -8.79
CA THR A 8 -4.93 -9.14 -7.62
C THR A 8 -6.21 -9.90 -7.94
N TRP A 9 -6.27 -11.18 -7.54
CA TRP A 9 -7.46 -12.00 -7.76
C TRP A 9 -8.74 -11.32 -7.22
N ASP A 10 -9.80 -11.34 -8.01
CA ASP A 10 -11.07 -10.65 -7.76
C ASP A 10 -11.00 -9.10 -7.76
N TYR A 11 -9.88 -8.49 -8.20
CA TYR A 11 -9.78 -7.04 -8.37
C TYR A 11 -9.92 -6.63 -9.85
N SER A 12 -10.50 -5.46 -10.07
CA SER A 12 -10.77 -4.88 -11.39
C SER A 12 -10.47 -3.38 -11.40
N LEU A 13 -10.52 -2.74 -12.58
CA LEU A 13 -10.47 -1.28 -12.67
C LEU A 13 -11.65 -0.65 -11.92
N LYS A 14 -12.82 -1.29 -11.99
CA LYS A 14 -14.00 -0.88 -11.22
C LYS A 14 -13.72 -0.89 -9.71
N SER A 15 -13.05 -1.92 -9.20
CA SER A 15 -12.67 -2.00 -7.79
C SER A 15 -11.74 -0.85 -7.37
N TRP A 16 -10.81 -0.45 -8.25
CA TRP A 16 -9.93 0.70 -8.00
C TRP A 16 -10.68 2.03 -8.07
N LEU A 17 -11.66 2.15 -8.97
CA LEU A 17 -12.51 3.34 -9.08
C LEU A 17 -13.38 3.51 -7.81
N ASP A 18 -14.07 2.44 -7.38
CA ASP A 18 -14.95 2.44 -6.22
C ASP A 18 -14.18 2.74 -4.91
N SER A 19 -12.94 2.23 -4.80
CA SER A 19 -12.04 2.53 -3.68
C SER A 19 -11.33 3.88 -3.78
N LYS A 20 -11.57 4.66 -4.85
CA LYS A 20 -10.95 5.96 -5.13
C LYS A 20 -9.41 5.91 -5.23
N THR A 21 -8.87 4.77 -5.66
CA THR A 21 -7.41 4.55 -5.76
C THR A 21 -6.89 4.48 -7.20
N ILE A 22 -7.78 4.47 -8.19
CA ILE A 22 -7.43 4.23 -9.60
C ILE A 22 -6.37 5.17 -10.14
N GLU A 23 -6.49 6.46 -9.88
CA GLU A 23 -5.53 7.48 -10.36
C GLU A 23 -4.13 7.22 -9.81
N ARG A 24 -4.04 6.94 -8.52
CA ARG A 24 -2.77 6.62 -7.86
C ARG A 24 -2.15 5.34 -8.42
N GLU A 25 -2.93 4.29 -8.58
CA GLU A 25 -2.41 3.01 -9.08
C GLU A 25 -1.98 3.12 -10.55
N LEU A 26 -2.77 3.82 -11.40
CA LEU A 26 -2.44 4.00 -12.81
C LEU A 26 -1.28 4.96 -13.04
N LYS A 27 -1.00 5.90 -12.14
CA LYS A 27 0.06 6.90 -12.29
C LYS A 27 1.42 6.27 -12.52
N PHE A 28 1.74 5.19 -11.80
CA PHE A 28 3.00 4.45 -11.95
C PHE A 28 3.13 3.84 -13.35
N PHE A 29 2.11 3.15 -13.82
CA PHE A 29 2.12 2.51 -15.13
C PHE A 29 2.20 3.55 -16.25
N LYS A 30 1.40 4.62 -16.18
CA LYS A 30 1.44 5.74 -17.15
C LYS A 30 2.80 6.42 -17.18
N HIS A 31 3.46 6.58 -16.02
CA HIS A 31 4.81 7.13 -15.95
C HIS A 31 5.83 6.24 -16.67
N LEU A 32 5.77 4.92 -16.49
CA LEU A 32 6.62 3.97 -17.20
C LEU A 32 6.34 3.96 -18.70
N GLU A 33 5.07 4.01 -19.14
CA GLU A 33 4.71 4.08 -20.55
C GLU A 33 5.26 5.33 -21.23
N LYS A 34 5.06 6.50 -20.60
CA LYS A 34 5.46 7.79 -21.18
C LYS A 34 6.98 7.99 -21.21
N ASN A 35 7.67 7.61 -20.13
CA ASN A 35 9.07 8.03 -19.92
C ASN A 35 10.07 6.89 -20.13
N LYS A 36 9.66 5.62 -20.16
CA LYS A 36 10.57 4.48 -20.20
C LYS A 36 10.30 3.53 -21.37
N ASN A 37 9.40 3.88 -22.27
CA ASN A 37 9.05 3.10 -23.46
C ASN A 37 8.64 1.65 -23.15
N ILE A 38 7.82 1.48 -22.11
CA ILE A 38 7.19 0.22 -21.73
C ILE A 38 5.70 0.31 -22.03
N SER A 39 5.08 -0.75 -22.51
CA SER A 39 3.63 -0.86 -22.63
C SER A 39 3.08 -1.96 -21.72
N PHE A 40 1.90 -1.75 -21.17
CA PHE A 40 1.25 -2.69 -20.29
C PHE A 40 -0.02 -3.26 -20.89
N SER A 41 -0.17 -4.58 -20.76
CA SER A 41 -1.39 -5.33 -21.05
C SER A 41 -2.01 -5.75 -19.71
N PHE A 42 -3.12 -5.13 -19.33
CA PHE A 42 -3.75 -5.34 -18.02
C PHE A 42 -4.79 -6.45 -18.10
N PHE A 43 -4.60 -7.51 -17.32
CA PHE A 43 -5.55 -8.61 -17.13
C PHE A 43 -6.28 -8.40 -15.82
N THR A 44 -7.55 -7.96 -15.90
CA THR A 44 -8.36 -7.57 -14.74
C THR A 44 -9.47 -8.59 -14.49
N TYR A 45 -9.86 -8.78 -13.24
CA TYR A 45 -10.99 -9.62 -12.86
C TYR A 45 -12.33 -8.85 -12.96
N GLY A 46 -12.46 -8.06 -14.03
CA GLY A 46 -13.63 -7.25 -14.36
C GLY A 46 -14.42 -7.80 -15.55
N ASN A 47 -15.40 -7.03 -15.95
CA ASN A 47 -16.28 -7.25 -17.10
C ASN A 47 -16.24 -6.02 -18.03
N ASN A 48 -17.27 -5.83 -18.86
CA ASN A 48 -17.40 -4.70 -19.79
C ASN A 48 -17.35 -3.31 -19.13
N GLU A 49 -17.54 -3.20 -17.80
CA GLU A 49 -17.33 -1.92 -17.10
C GLU A 49 -15.87 -1.52 -17.10
N ASP A 50 -14.94 -2.50 -16.94
CA ASP A 50 -13.51 -2.22 -17.01
C ASP A 50 -13.08 -1.70 -18.39
N THR A 51 -13.72 -2.15 -19.47
CA THR A 51 -13.48 -1.64 -20.82
C THR A 51 -13.89 -0.17 -20.96
N LYS A 52 -15.03 0.23 -20.37
CA LYS A 52 -15.46 1.64 -20.33
C LYS A 52 -14.50 2.51 -19.51
N ILE A 53 -14.10 2.04 -18.33
CA ILE A 53 -13.13 2.72 -17.46
C ILE A 53 -11.76 2.83 -18.19
N ALA A 54 -11.32 1.76 -18.88
CA ALA A 54 -10.09 1.79 -19.65
C ALA A 54 -10.10 2.91 -20.72
N HIS A 55 -11.21 3.08 -21.42
CA HIS A 55 -11.36 4.14 -22.40
C HIS A 55 -11.31 5.54 -21.73
N GLU A 56 -12.04 5.74 -20.63
CA GLU A 56 -12.03 6.99 -19.85
C GLU A 56 -10.61 7.37 -19.39
N TYR A 57 -9.86 6.38 -18.87
CA TYR A 57 -8.49 6.58 -18.38
C TYR A 57 -7.42 6.45 -19.48
N ARG A 58 -7.81 6.29 -20.76
CA ARG A 58 -6.93 6.16 -21.94
C ARG A 58 -5.89 5.04 -21.81
N LEU A 59 -6.32 3.89 -21.29
CA LEU A 59 -5.50 2.67 -21.24
C LEU A 59 -5.59 1.94 -22.57
N LYS A 60 -4.44 1.56 -23.16
CA LYS A 60 -4.38 1.01 -24.52
C LYS A 60 -4.78 -0.47 -24.59
N SER A 61 -4.42 -1.25 -23.59
CA SER A 61 -4.57 -2.72 -23.61
C SER A 61 -5.10 -3.20 -22.26
N VAL A 62 -6.41 -3.38 -22.18
CA VAL A 62 -7.09 -3.92 -20.99
C VAL A 62 -7.92 -5.13 -21.42
N TYR A 63 -7.77 -6.21 -20.70
CA TYR A 63 -8.39 -7.51 -20.95
C TYR A 63 -9.20 -7.95 -19.72
N PRO A 64 -10.48 -7.55 -19.62
CA PRO A 64 -11.34 -7.98 -18.53
C PRO A 64 -11.64 -9.47 -18.65
N ILE A 65 -11.30 -10.24 -17.63
CA ILE A 65 -11.37 -11.72 -17.68
C ILE A 65 -12.82 -12.20 -17.82
N PHE A 66 -13.77 -11.55 -17.15
CA PHE A 66 -15.17 -11.95 -17.19
C PHE A 66 -15.96 -11.39 -18.39
N GLU A 67 -15.32 -10.71 -19.31
CA GLU A 67 -15.85 -10.43 -20.63
C GLU A 67 -15.78 -11.68 -21.53
N ARG A 68 -14.72 -12.46 -21.46
CA ARG A 68 -14.52 -13.70 -22.22
C ARG A 68 -14.84 -14.97 -21.42
N LYS A 69 -14.93 -14.90 -20.10
CA LYS A 69 -15.18 -16.03 -19.21
C LYS A 69 -16.42 -15.81 -18.36
N ARG A 70 -17.14 -16.89 -18.12
CA ARG A 70 -18.30 -16.85 -17.22
C ARG A 70 -17.87 -16.52 -15.81
N PHE A 71 -18.54 -15.54 -15.17
CA PHE A 71 -18.38 -15.26 -13.75
C PHE A 71 -19.14 -16.32 -12.93
N PHE A 72 -18.45 -16.99 -12.04
CA PHE A 72 -19.02 -17.94 -11.09
C PHE A 72 -19.14 -17.28 -9.71
N LYS A 73 -20.34 -17.26 -9.12
CA LYS A 73 -20.54 -16.74 -7.75
C LYS A 73 -19.75 -17.54 -6.70
N ASN A 74 -19.64 -18.86 -6.89
CA ASN A 74 -18.86 -19.71 -6.00
C ASN A 74 -17.35 -19.45 -6.18
N ARG A 75 -16.67 -19.05 -5.09
CA ARG A 75 -15.25 -18.70 -5.10
C ARG A 75 -14.32 -19.87 -5.40
N LEU A 76 -14.67 -21.10 -4.97
CA LEU A 76 -13.87 -22.30 -5.24
C LEU A 76 -13.94 -22.67 -6.72
N ILE A 77 -15.13 -22.64 -7.33
CA ILE A 77 -15.29 -22.85 -8.76
C ILE A 77 -14.50 -21.79 -9.53
N ARG A 78 -14.59 -20.52 -9.15
CA ARG A 78 -13.86 -19.41 -9.74
C ARG A 78 -12.34 -19.59 -9.64
N LEU A 79 -11.84 -20.12 -8.51
CA LEU A 79 -10.43 -20.44 -8.30
C LEU A 79 -9.96 -21.50 -9.31
N ILE A 80 -10.69 -22.62 -9.44
CA ILE A 80 -10.34 -23.70 -10.38
C ILE A 80 -10.37 -23.20 -11.81
N PHE A 81 -11.42 -22.51 -12.22
CA PHE A 81 -11.54 -21.97 -13.58
C PHE A 81 -10.51 -20.88 -13.89
N SER A 82 -9.97 -20.20 -12.88
CA SER A 82 -8.92 -19.20 -13.09
C SER A 82 -7.63 -19.77 -13.64
N LEU A 83 -7.35 -21.06 -13.41
CA LEU A 83 -6.18 -21.76 -14.00
C LEU A 83 -6.25 -21.85 -15.53
N PHE A 84 -7.44 -21.74 -16.11
CA PHE A 84 -7.64 -21.76 -17.57
C PHE A 84 -7.65 -20.37 -18.21
N ILE A 85 -7.52 -19.29 -17.42
CA ILE A 85 -7.43 -17.92 -17.94
C ILE A 85 -6.30 -17.75 -18.96
N PRO A 86 -5.06 -18.25 -18.72
CA PRO A 86 -3.98 -18.06 -19.68
C PRO A 86 -4.31 -18.56 -21.08
N ASN A 87 -5.00 -19.71 -21.19
CA ASN A 87 -5.38 -20.26 -22.51
C ASN A 87 -6.31 -19.34 -23.30
N SER A 88 -7.18 -18.60 -22.61
CA SER A 88 -8.14 -17.69 -23.25
C SER A 88 -7.52 -16.40 -23.75
N TYR A 89 -6.35 -16.06 -23.23
CA TYR A 89 -5.58 -14.86 -23.56
C TYR A 89 -4.20 -15.20 -24.09
N LYS A 90 -4.07 -16.36 -24.74
CA LYS A 90 -2.79 -16.87 -25.26
C LYS A 90 -2.07 -15.86 -26.16
N LYS A 91 -2.79 -15.26 -27.11
CA LYS A 91 -2.20 -14.32 -28.07
C LYS A 91 -1.64 -13.09 -27.36
N GLU A 92 -2.45 -12.52 -26.48
CA GLU A 92 -2.13 -11.30 -25.74
C GLU A 92 -0.94 -11.50 -24.76
N ILE A 93 -0.84 -12.69 -24.14
CA ILE A 93 0.26 -13.02 -23.22
C ILE A 93 1.55 -13.32 -23.99
N ILE A 94 1.48 -14.06 -25.10
CA ILE A 94 2.66 -14.38 -25.91
C ILE A 94 3.30 -13.12 -26.51
N ASP A 95 2.49 -12.12 -26.85
CA ASP A 95 2.94 -10.83 -27.38
C ASP A 95 3.67 -9.95 -26.32
N CYS A 96 3.66 -10.36 -25.04
CA CYS A 96 4.37 -9.70 -23.97
C CYS A 96 5.75 -10.32 -23.72
N ASP A 97 6.69 -9.51 -23.27
CA ASP A 97 8.06 -9.94 -22.95
C ASP A 97 8.16 -10.51 -21.54
N VAL A 98 7.45 -9.90 -20.57
CA VAL A 98 7.49 -10.22 -19.13
C VAL A 98 6.06 -10.33 -18.58
N ILE A 99 5.85 -11.24 -17.64
CA ILE A 99 4.62 -11.33 -16.85
C ILE A 99 4.86 -10.68 -15.48
N PHE A 100 3.95 -9.79 -15.08
CA PHE A 100 4.00 -9.10 -13.79
C PHE A 100 2.70 -9.34 -13.01
N GLN A 101 2.82 -9.89 -11.82
CA GLN A 101 1.73 -10.05 -10.86
C GLN A 101 1.80 -8.92 -9.83
N ASN A 102 0.80 -8.04 -9.81
CA ASN A 102 0.83 -6.82 -8.98
C ASN A 102 0.72 -7.08 -7.47
N GLN A 103 0.13 -8.21 -7.05
CA GLN A 103 0.04 -8.64 -5.64
C GLN A 103 0.07 -10.17 -5.57
N LEU A 104 0.45 -10.71 -4.39
CA LEU A 104 0.58 -12.15 -4.18
C LEU A 104 -0.69 -12.94 -4.55
N LEU A 105 -1.86 -12.45 -4.16
CA LEU A 105 -3.12 -13.16 -4.37
C LEU A 105 -3.48 -13.18 -5.85
N GLY A 106 -3.64 -14.39 -6.41
CA GLY A 106 -3.85 -14.60 -7.86
C GLY A 106 -2.60 -15.10 -8.58
N CYS A 107 -1.46 -15.23 -7.88
CA CYS A 107 -0.18 -15.64 -8.49
C CYS A 107 -0.22 -16.98 -9.25
N TRP A 108 -1.17 -17.85 -8.96
CA TRP A 108 -1.33 -19.14 -9.65
C TRP A 108 -1.67 -18.97 -11.13
N VAL A 109 -2.40 -17.91 -11.51
CA VAL A 109 -2.74 -17.63 -12.92
C VAL A 109 -1.50 -17.28 -13.74
N PRO A 110 -0.68 -16.27 -13.36
CA PRO A 110 0.54 -15.97 -14.09
C PRO A 110 1.62 -17.07 -13.96
N ILE A 111 1.62 -17.89 -12.90
CA ILE A 111 2.47 -19.09 -12.82
C ILE A 111 2.13 -20.07 -13.94
N VAL A 112 0.84 -20.37 -14.16
CA VAL A 112 0.40 -21.21 -15.29
C VAL A 112 0.82 -20.57 -16.62
N ALA A 113 0.59 -19.26 -16.80
CA ALA A 113 0.99 -18.54 -18.03
C ALA A 113 2.50 -18.65 -18.27
N LYS A 114 3.33 -18.48 -17.24
CA LYS A 114 4.79 -18.66 -17.34
C LYS A 114 5.17 -20.02 -17.90
N TYR A 115 4.58 -21.09 -17.36
CA TYR A 115 4.91 -22.46 -17.82
C TYR A 115 4.44 -22.75 -19.24
N LEU A 116 3.23 -22.28 -19.59
CA LEU A 116 2.67 -22.49 -20.92
C LEU A 116 3.43 -21.72 -22.00
N TYR A 117 3.86 -20.49 -21.73
CA TYR A 117 4.37 -19.58 -22.75
C TYR A 117 5.84 -19.22 -22.57
N LYS A 118 6.52 -19.81 -21.58
CA LYS A 118 7.96 -19.63 -21.31
C LYS A 118 8.37 -18.16 -21.11
N LYS A 119 7.50 -17.36 -20.52
CA LYS A 119 7.78 -15.94 -20.22
C LYS A 119 8.27 -15.78 -18.78
N PRO A 120 9.23 -14.89 -18.52
CA PRO A 120 9.67 -14.60 -17.17
C PRO A 120 8.55 -13.96 -16.33
N LEU A 121 8.54 -14.25 -15.02
CA LEU A 121 7.50 -13.83 -14.08
C LEU A 121 8.08 -13.09 -12.90
N ILE A 122 7.58 -11.88 -12.67
CA ILE A 122 7.78 -11.11 -11.44
C ILE A 122 6.49 -11.19 -10.61
N VAL A 123 6.62 -11.58 -9.34
CA VAL A 123 5.51 -11.49 -8.37
C VAL A 123 5.85 -10.43 -7.33
N ARG A 124 4.96 -9.45 -7.16
CA ARG A 124 5.06 -8.42 -6.14
C ARG A 124 4.16 -8.75 -4.95
N THR A 125 4.60 -8.46 -3.74
CA THR A 125 3.72 -8.39 -2.58
C THR A 125 3.88 -7.04 -1.88
N GLY A 126 2.75 -6.40 -1.57
CA GLY A 126 2.72 -5.12 -0.84
C GLY A 126 2.86 -5.27 0.68
N TYR A 127 2.75 -6.50 1.18
CA TYR A 127 2.88 -6.86 2.59
C TYR A 127 2.92 -8.38 2.74
N ASN A 128 3.39 -8.86 3.88
CA ASN A 128 3.39 -10.29 4.21
C ASN A 128 1.97 -10.76 4.56
N MET A 129 1.23 -11.26 3.56
CA MET A 129 -0.16 -11.74 3.73
C MET A 129 -0.29 -12.84 4.77
N LEU A 130 0.72 -13.71 4.90
CA LEU A 130 0.72 -14.80 5.88
C LEU A 130 0.78 -14.26 7.31
N ASP A 131 1.65 -13.30 7.55
CA ASP A 131 1.82 -12.68 8.85
C ASP A 131 0.60 -11.83 9.22
N PHE A 132 0.10 -11.03 8.30
CA PHE A 132 -1.15 -10.27 8.47
C PHE A 132 -2.34 -11.18 8.82
N ALA A 133 -2.48 -12.33 8.13
CA ALA A 133 -3.56 -13.26 8.41
C ALA A 133 -3.46 -13.88 9.82
N LYS A 134 -2.25 -14.11 10.33
CA LYS A 134 -2.03 -14.58 11.70
C LYS A 134 -2.39 -13.49 12.72
N GLN A 135 -1.95 -12.25 12.49
CA GLN A 135 -2.22 -11.13 13.39
C GLN A 135 -3.71 -10.73 13.41
N ASP A 136 -4.39 -10.86 12.27
CA ASP A 136 -5.85 -10.68 12.17
C ASP A 136 -6.66 -11.89 12.67
N ALA A 137 -6.02 -12.92 13.24
CA ALA A 137 -6.63 -14.15 13.71
C ALA A 137 -7.55 -14.83 12.67
N LYS A 138 -7.15 -14.83 11.39
CA LYS A 138 -7.89 -15.51 10.33
C LYS A 138 -7.93 -17.02 10.55
N SER A 139 -8.89 -17.70 9.93
CA SER A 139 -9.02 -19.15 10.07
C SER A 139 -7.75 -19.89 9.59
N LYS A 140 -7.47 -21.05 10.18
CA LYS A 140 -6.31 -21.90 9.83
C LYS A 140 -6.27 -22.22 8.33
N ILE A 141 -7.43 -22.42 7.70
CA ILE A 141 -7.55 -22.72 6.27
C ILE A 141 -7.03 -21.54 5.44
N ILE A 142 -7.39 -20.30 5.78
CA ILE A 142 -6.91 -19.09 5.09
C ILE A 142 -5.40 -18.93 5.27
N ILE A 143 -4.88 -19.17 6.47
CA ILE A 143 -3.45 -19.09 6.77
C ILE A 143 -2.67 -20.11 5.92
N ILE A 144 -3.16 -21.37 5.85
CA ILE A 144 -2.56 -22.42 5.02
C ILE A 144 -2.60 -22.03 3.54
N PHE A 145 -3.72 -21.52 3.06
CA PHE A 145 -3.86 -21.07 1.67
C PHE A 145 -2.85 -19.95 1.32
N TYR A 146 -2.71 -18.93 2.17
CA TYR A 146 -1.72 -17.88 1.95
C TYR A 146 -0.27 -18.40 2.01
N LYS A 147 0.01 -19.35 2.89
CA LYS A 147 1.31 -20.03 2.94
C LYS A 147 1.60 -20.77 1.62
N MET A 148 0.63 -21.48 1.07
CA MET A 148 0.76 -22.17 -0.21
C MET A 148 0.98 -21.18 -1.36
N CYS A 149 0.22 -20.08 -1.41
CA CYS A 149 0.43 -19.01 -2.41
C CYS A 149 1.84 -18.42 -2.31
N THR A 150 2.32 -18.15 -1.09
CA THR A 150 3.67 -17.61 -0.85
C THR A 150 4.75 -18.57 -1.35
N ILE A 151 4.65 -19.85 -0.99
CA ILE A 151 5.63 -20.87 -1.43
C ILE A 151 5.59 -21.04 -2.95
N ALA A 152 4.40 -21.06 -3.55
CA ALA A 152 4.25 -21.17 -5.00
C ALA A 152 4.87 -19.96 -5.72
N ALA A 153 4.59 -18.75 -5.24
CA ALA A 153 5.16 -17.53 -5.81
C ALA A 153 6.69 -17.51 -5.70
N LEU A 154 7.25 -17.82 -4.52
CA LEU A 154 8.70 -17.92 -4.31
C LEU A 154 9.36 -18.99 -5.19
N LYS A 155 8.72 -20.16 -5.32
CA LYS A 155 9.27 -21.26 -6.09
C LYS A 155 9.25 -20.97 -7.59
N PHE A 156 8.17 -20.42 -8.10
CA PHE A 156 7.88 -20.38 -9.54
C PHE A 156 8.10 -19.01 -10.20
N SER A 157 8.22 -17.91 -9.45
CA SER A 157 8.64 -16.63 -10.04
C SER A 157 10.15 -16.61 -10.33
N ASP A 158 10.57 -15.72 -11.23
CA ASP A 158 11.99 -15.40 -11.44
C ASP A 158 12.44 -14.34 -10.45
N LEU A 159 11.58 -13.35 -10.17
CA LEU A 159 11.78 -12.37 -9.12
C LEU A 159 10.55 -12.30 -8.21
N PHE A 160 10.80 -12.11 -6.92
CA PHE A 160 9.77 -11.86 -5.92
C PHE A 160 10.08 -10.55 -5.20
N THR A 161 9.24 -9.53 -5.41
CA THR A 161 9.48 -8.20 -4.87
C THR A 161 8.64 -7.93 -3.65
N VAL A 162 9.28 -7.38 -2.62
CA VAL A 162 8.66 -6.98 -1.35
C VAL A 162 8.80 -5.48 -1.13
N THR A 163 7.89 -4.88 -0.37
CA THR A 163 7.83 -3.42 -0.21
C THR A 163 8.47 -2.91 1.07
N SER A 164 8.85 -3.80 1.98
CA SER A 164 9.53 -3.45 3.24
C SER A 164 10.80 -4.27 3.45
N LYS A 165 11.78 -3.70 4.16
CA LYS A 165 12.99 -4.43 4.57
C LYS A 165 12.64 -5.50 5.62
N SER A 166 11.66 -5.23 6.46
CA SER A 166 11.12 -6.19 7.41
C SER A 166 10.61 -7.44 6.71
N ASP A 167 9.80 -7.29 5.64
CA ASP A 167 9.35 -8.42 4.83
C ASP A 167 10.50 -9.12 4.11
N LEU A 168 11.48 -8.35 3.58
CA LEU A 168 12.67 -8.93 2.95
C LEU A 168 13.43 -9.84 3.92
N ASN A 169 13.67 -9.38 5.14
CA ASN A 169 14.31 -10.14 6.19
C ASN A 169 13.50 -11.37 6.58
N PHE A 170 12.20 -11.21 6.75
CA PHE A 170 11.28 -12.32 7.06
C PHE A 170 11.37 -13.42 5.98
N PHE A 171 11.21 -13.06 4.70
CA PHE A 171 11.26 -14.05 3.62
C PHE A 171 12.65 -14.65 3.45
N SER A 172 13.71 -13.86 3.58
CA SER A 172 15.09 -14.36 3.49
C SER A 172 15.42 -15.38 4.58
N SER A 173 14.96 -15.16 5.81
CA SER A 173 15.19 -16.05 6.96
C SER A 173 14.33 -17.30 6.91
N ASN A 174 13.03 -17.16 6.56
CA ASN A 174 12.11 -18.30 6.56
C ASN A 174 12.16 -19.14 5.27
N TYR A 175 12.68 -18.58 4.18
CA TYR A 175 12.78 -19.25 2.87
C TYR A 175 14.16 -19.04 2.23
N PRO A 176 15.26 -19.43 2.90
CA PRO A 176 16.65 -19.13 2.45
C PRO A 176 16.96 -19.64 1.05
N LYS A 177 16.35 -20.74 0.63
CA LYS A 177 16.47 -21.32 -0.73
C LYS A 177 16.13 -20.31 -1.84
N TYR A 178 15.27 -19.33 -1.58
CA TYR A 178 14.79 -18.37 -2.57
C TYR A 178 15.38 -16.97 -2.39
N LYS A 179 16.38 -16.80 -1.50
CA LYS A 179 16.97 -15.49 -1.17
C LYS A 179 17.42 -14.71 -2.40
N ASN A 180 18.00 -15.38 -3.39
CA ASN A 180 18.50 -14.75 -4.61
C ASN A 180 17.42 -14.14 -5.51
N LYS A 181 16.15 -14.49 -5.31
CA LYS A 181 15.02 -13.95 -6.05
C LYS A 181 14.30 -12.82 -5.33
N LEU A 182 14.63 -12.60 -4.05
CA LEU A 182 13.98 -11.62 -3.21
C LEU A 182 14.58 -10.24 -3.44
N ILE A 183 13.74 -9.28 -3.80
CA ILE A 183 14.17 -7.90 -4.09
C ILE A 183 13.30 -6.91 -3.33
N TYR A 184 13.95 -5.94 -2.70
CA TYR A 184 13.26 -4.83 -2.05
C TYR A 184 12.87 -3.77 -3.06
N ARG A 185 11.56 -3.48 -3.17
CA ARG A 185 10.96 -2.44 -4.02
C ARG A 185 9.92 -1.66 -3.21
N PRO A 186 10.32 -0.57 -2.52
CA PRO A 186 9.41 0.19 -1.67
C PRO A 186 8.28 0.83 -2.46
N ASN A 187 7.20 1.16 -1.77
CA ASN A 187 6.14 1.97 -2.35
C ASN A 187 6.68 3.37 -2.68
N TRP A 188 6.16 3.93 -3.74
CA TRP A 188 6.40 5.31 -4.14
C TRP A 188 5.26 6.22 -3.71
N VAL A 189 5.54 7.50 -3.59
CA VAL A 189 4.58 8.57 -3.36
C VAL A 189 4.92 9.80 -4.21
N ASP A 190 3.95 10.68 -4.35
CA ASP A 190 4.16 11.98 -4.97
C ASP A 190 5.02 12.87 -4.08
N LEU A 191 5.92 13.60 -4.72
CA LEU A 191 6.74 14.60 -4.03
C LEU A 191 6.08 15.97 -4.13
N HIS A 192 6.10 16.70 -3.03
CA HIS A 192 5.61 18.07 -2.98
C HIS A 192 6.78 19.07 -3.00
N GLN A 193 6.60 20.13 -3.78
CA GLN A 193 7.52 21.28 -3.78
C GLN A 193 7.04 22.34 -2.79
N ASN A 194 7.97 23.18 -2.33
CA ASN A 194 7.68 24.34 -1.49
C ASN A 194 6.94 23.99 -0.18
N ILE A 195 7.44 22.98 0.53
CA ILE A 195 6.88 22.55 1.80
C ILE A 195 7.19 23.60 2.87
N SER A 196 6.14 24.07 3.54
CA SER A 196 6.25 24.99 4.67
C SER A 196 5.33 24.53 5.79
N LEU A 197 5.79 24.58 7.02
CA LEU A 197 4.96 24.38 8.21
C LEU A 197 4.26 25.66 8.68
N LYS A 198 4.60 26.80 8.07
CA LYS A 198 3.94 28.08 8.38
C LYS A 198 2.44 27.96 8.13
N ASN A 199 1.64 28.43 9.05
CA ASN A 199 0.18 28.40 9.01
C ASN A 199 -0.46 27.01 9.17
N ARG A 200 0.29 25.94 9.49
CA ARG A 200 -0.29 24.65 9.85
C ARG A 200 -0.68 24.64 11.33
N SER A 201 -1.79 23.96 11.62
CA SER A 201 -2.28 23.90 13.01
C SER A 201 -1.39 23.00 13.87
N LYS A 202 -1.00 23.53 15.04
CA LYS A 202 -0.25 22.79 16.06
C LYS A 202 -1.15 21.86 16.90
N ASN A 203 -2.43 22.21 17.03
CA ASN A 203 -3.39 21.54 17.89
C ASN A 203 -4.27 20.56 17.10
N LYS A 204 -3.78 20.08 15.94
CA LYS A 204 -4.49 19.08 15.12
C LYS A 204 -3.58 17.92 14.77
N LEU A 205 -4.09 16.72 14.99
CA LEU A 205 -3.49 15.48 14.56
C LEU A 205 -4.27 14.90 13.38
N LEU A 206 -3.58 14.52 12.33
CA LEU A 206 -4.15 13.77 11.22
C LEU A 206 -3.78 12.30 11.33
N SER A 207 -4.74 11.41 11.10
CA SER A 207 -4.48 10.01 10.84
C SER A 207 -5.28 9.51 9.63
N VAL A 208 -4.68 8.63 8.85
CA VAL A 208 -5.30 8.13 7.61
C VAL A 208 -5.21 6.62 7.55
N GLY A 209 -6.35 5.93 7.46
CA GLY A 209 -6.38 4.49 7.34
C GLY A 209 -7.76 3.89 7.60
N ARG A 210 -7.89 2.59 7.31
CA ARG A 210 -9.14 1.86 7.56
C ARG A 210 -9.47 1.83 9.05
N LEU A 211 -10.74 2.01 9.40
CA LEU A 211 -11.20 1.93 10.80
C LEU A 211 -11.33 0.46 11.23
N GLU A 212 -10.18 -0.22 11.34
CA GLU A 212 -10.04 -1.64 11.65
C GLU A 212 -9.04 -1.84 12.80
N ASN A 213 -9.04 -3.02 13.42
CA ASN A 213 -8.16 -3.34 14.56
C ASN A 213 -6.68 -3.06 14.26
N GLN A 214 -6.22 -3.35 13.05
CA GLN A 214 -4.86 -3.12 12.59
C GLN A 214 -4.37 -1.69 12.88
N LYS A 215 -5.23 -0.67 12.63
CA LYS A 215 -4.87 0.76 12.78
C LYS A 215 -4.93 1.25 14.22
N ASN A 216 -5.54 0.48 15.12
CA ASN A 216 -5.54 0.69 16.56
C ASN A 216 -5.94 2.12 17.02
N TYR A 217 -6.97 2.68 16.36
CA TYR A 217 -7.51 3.99 16.74
C TYR A 217 -8.07 4.02 18.17
N THR A 218 -8.39 2.85 18.74
CA THR A 218 -8.77 2.71 20.14
C THR A 218 -7.67 3.21 21.07
N TYR A 219 -6.40 2.87 20.77
CA TYR A 219 -5.24 3.38 21.52
C TYR A 219 -5.13 4.90 21.36
N LEU A 220 -5.19 5.41 20.11
CA LEU A 220 -5.10 6.85 19.83
C LEU A 220 -6.10 7.66 20.67
N ILE A 221 -7.37 7.24 20.68
CA ILE A 221 -8.44 7.93 21.41
C ILE A 221 -8.21 7.86 22.93
N LYS A 222 -7.80 6.71 23.46
CA LYS A 222 -7.54 6.54 24.90
C LYS A 222 -6.34 7.36 25.37
N GLU A 223 -5.29 7.44 24.57
CA GLU A 223 -4.06 8.19 24.90
C GLU A 223 -4.34 9.70 25.05
N PHE A 224 -5.25 10.23 24.24
CA PHE A 224 -5.66 11.64 24.30
C PHE A 224 -6.93 11.88 25.13
N LYS A 225 -7.20 11.05 26.13
CA LYS A 225 -8.32 11.24 27.05
C LYS A 225 -8.32 12.64 27.65
N ASN A 226 -9.52 13.27 27.73
CA ASN A 226 -9.73 14.61 28.31
C ASN A 226 -8.91 15.71 27.62
N THR A 227 -8.85 15.70 26.27
CA THR A 227 -8.16 16.74 25.47
C THR A 227 -9.10 17.51 24.55
N ASN A 228 -10.41 17.37 24.76
CA ASN A 228 -11.43 17.94 23.86
C ASN A 228 -11.30 19.46 23.65
N ASP A 229 -10.82 20.18 24.66
CA ASP A 229 -10.77 21.64 24.65
C ASP A 229 -9.58 22.22 23.89
N TRP A 230 -8.53 21.42 23.65
CA TRP A 230 -7.29 21.95 23.09
C TRP A 230 -6.71 21.14 21.91
N LEU A 231 -7.16 19.90 21.69
CA LEU A 231 -6.67 19.05 20.62
C LEU A 231 -7.82 18.50 19.78
N GLN A 232 -7.69 18.61 18.48
CA GLN A 232 -8.56 17.98 17.48
C GLN A 232 -7.83 16.84 16.79
N ILE A 233 -8.46 15.68 16.67
CA ILE A 233 -7.96 14.53 15.91
C ILE A 233 -8.87 14.32 14.71
N ASP A 234 -8.30 14.38 13.51
CA ASP A 234 -9.04 14.12 12.27
C ASP A 234 -8.60 12.77 11.70
N ILE A 235 -9.57 11.89 11.50
CA ILE A 235 -9.33 10.53 10.97
C ILE A 235 -9.99 10.40 9.60
N VAL A 236 -9.17 10.15 8.59
CA VAL A 236 -9.63 9.86 7.22
C VAL A 236 -9.67 8.36 7.01
N GLY A 237 -10.82 7.86 6.59
CA GLY A 237 -11.04 6.45 6.30
C GLY A 237 -12.40 5.95 6.75
N SER A 238 -12.68 4.70 6.42
CA SER A 238 -13.89 3.97 6.84
C SER A 238 -13.53 2.55 7.27
N GLY A 239 -14.43 1.87 7.96
CA GLY A 239 -14.22 0.50 8.40
C GLY A 239 -15.25 0.03 9.41
N SER A 240 -15.13 -1.24 9.80
CA SER A 240 -16.10 -1.92 10.66
C SER A 240 -16.20 -1.32 12.07
N LYS A 241 -15.12 -0.68 12.54
CA LYS A 241 -15.03 -0.09 13.88
C LYS A 241 -15.57 1.34 13.99
N SER A 242 -16.14 1.91 12.92
CA SER A 242 -16.56 3.33 12.88
C SER A 242 -17.49 3.72 14.05
N LYS A 243 -18.53 2.91 14.33
CA LYS A 243 -19.48 3.19 15.41
C LYS A 243 -18.78 3.12 16.78
N GLU A 244 -18.06 2.03 17.03
CA GLU A 244 -17.34 1.80 18.30
C GLU A 244 -16.37 2.95 18.61
N LEU A 245 -15.62 3.41 17.60
CA LEU A 245 -14.64 4.51 17.79
C LEU A 245 -15.31 5.86 18.06
N LYS A 246 -16.45 6.14 17.41
CA LYS A 246 -17.23 7.37 17.69
C LYS A 246 -17.77 7.38 19.13
N ASP A 247 -18.30 6.26 19.61
CA ASP A 247 -18.82 6.12 20.96
C ASP A 247 -17.67 6.24 22.00
N LEU A 248 -16.52 5.64 21.68
CA LEU A 248 -15.32 5.74 22.52
C LEU A 248 -14.81 7.18 22.62
N ALA A 249 -14.75 7.93 21.51
CA ALA A 249 -14.30 9.32 21.51
C ALA A 249 -15.14 10.20 22.43
N LYS A 250 -16.48 10.05 22.36
CA LYS A 250 -17.40 10.74 23.29
C LYS A 250 -17.14 10.34 24.74
N LYS A 251 -17.04 9.03 25.02
CA LYS A 251 -16.80 8.51 26.38
C LYS A 251 -15.48 9.00 26.97
N GLN A 252 -14.45 9.18 26.15
CA GLN A 252 -13.12 9.61 26.58
C GLN A 252 -12.96 11.14 26.61
N ASN A 253 -13.98 11.90 26.21
CA ASN A 253 -13.93 13.36 26.05
C ASN A 253 -12.76 13.80 25.13
N VAL A 254 -12.74 13.25 23.90
CA VAL A 254 -11.74 13.55 22.85
C VAL A 254 -12.46 14.09 21.62
N HIS A 255 -12.02 15.23 21.11
CA HIS A 255 -12.56 15.79 19.87
C HIS A 255 -12.00 15.02 18.65
N VAL A 256 -12.79 14.11 18.08
CA VAL A 256 -12.42 13.32 16.90
C VAL A 256 -13.41 13.56 15.77
N ASN A 257 -12.91 14.02 14.63
CA ASN A 257 -13.67 14.10 13.38
C ASN A 257 -13.38 12.90 12.50
N PHE A 258 -14.40 12.17 12.13
CA PHE A 258 -14.31 11.06 11.17
C PHE A 258 -14.71 11.56 9.78
N LEU A 259 -13.72 11.81 8.92
CA LEU A 259 -13.89 12.48 7.62
C LEU A 259 -14.33 11.53 6.49
N GLY A 260 -14.44 10.22 6.78
CA GLY A 260 -14.79 9.23 5.77
C GLY A 260 -13.67 9.02 4.73
N ASN A 261 -14.01 8.37 3.60
CA ASN A 261 -13.05 8.13 2.53
C ASN A 261 -12.95 9.37 1.62
N LEU A 262 -11.74 9.85 1.41
CA LEU A 262 -11.42 10.96 0.53
C LEU A 262 -10.78 10.47 -0.78
N LYS A 263 -10.93 11.24 -1.86
CA LYS A 263 -10.15 11.03 -3.08
C LYS A 263 -8.68 11.39 -2.83
N ASN A 264 -7.79 10.83 -3.63
CA ASN A 264 -6.34 11.05 -3.47
C ASN A 264 -5.97 12.54 -3.50
N GLU A 265 -6.55 13.31 -4.43
CA GLU A 265 -6.31 14.76 -4.53
C GLU A 265 -6.77 15.54 -3.29
N GLU A 266 -7.93 15.17 -2.73
CA GLU A 266 -8.45 15.77 -1.50
C GLU A 266 -7.54 15.43 -0.31
N LEU A 267 -7.06 14.17 -0.26
CA LEU A 267 -6.15 13.70 0.77
C LEU A 267 -4.81 14.46 0.73
N PHE A 268 -4.27 14.73 -0.46
CA PHE A 268 -3.05 15.54 -0.58
C PHE A 268 -3.24 16.99 -0.11
N LYS A 269 -4.40 17.58 -0.37
CA LYS A 269 -4.72 18.93 0.15
C LYS A 269 -4.80 18.91 1.68
N ILE A 270 -5.37 17.85 2.25
CA ILE A 270 -5.48 17.70 3.70
C ILE A 270 -4.10 17.60 4.36
N TYR A 271 -3.20 16.74 3.89
CA TYR A 271 -1.86 16.63 4.49
C TYR A 271 -1.14 17.98 4.62
N LYS A 272 -1.32 18.89 3.67
CA LYS A 272 -0.70 20.23 3.68
C LYS A 272 -1.21 21.14 4.80
N ASN A 273 -2.36 20.83 5.39
CA ASN A 273 -2.97 21.65 6.44
C ASN A 273 -2.57 21.19 7.85
N TYR A 274 -1.94 20.01 7.98
CA TYR A 274 -1.56 19.46 9.27
C TYR A 274 -0.06 19.52 9.48
N MET A 275 0.33 19.94 10.68
CA MET A 275 1.72 19.89 11.12
C MET A 275 2.10 18.47 11.52
N PHE A 276 1.18 17.73 12.13
CA PHE A 276 1.42 16.42 12.72
C PHE A 276 0.54 15.33 12.09
N TYR A 277 1.14 14.20 11.84
CA TYR A 277 0.48 12.96 11.43
C TYR A 277 0.77 11.85 12.44
N VAL A 278 -0.23 11.05 12.79
CA VAL A 278 -0.07 9.93 13.73
C VAL A 278 -0.51 8.61 13.14
N SER A 279 0.28 7.56 13.37
CA SER A 279 -0.09 6.17 13.09
C SER A 279 0.12 5.31 14.32
N THR A 280 -0.96 4.71 14.81
CA THR A 280 -0.98 3.82 15.99
C THR A 280 -1.09 2.35 15.60
N SER A 281 -0.72 2.01 14.38
CA SER A 281 -0.89 0.67 13.81
C SER A 281 -0.17 -0.40 14.62
N LEU A 282 -0.79 -1.57 14.73
CA LEU A 282 -0.19 -2.75 15.37
C LEU A 282 0.79 -3.46 14.42
N PHE A 283 0.54 -3.39 13.13
CA PHE A 283 1.36 -3.96 12.08
C PHE A 283 1.08 -3.28 10.74
N GLU A 284 2.08 -3.23 9.87
CA GLU A 284 2.01 -2.62 8.53
C GLU A 284 2.85 -3.44 7.52
N GLY A 285 2.65 -3.15 6.23
CA GLY A 285 3.62 -3.48 5.19
C GLY A 285 4.55 -2.28 4.95
N ASN A 286 4.32 -1.57 3.85
CA ASN A 286 4.97 -0.28 3.60
C ASN A 286 3.87 0.77 3.44
N PRO A 287 3.45 1.45 4.54
CA PRO A 287 2.23 2.25 4.59
C PRO A 287 2.34 3.53 3.75
N LYS A 288 1.67 3.55 2.60
CA LYS A 288 1.64 4.72 1.69
C LYS A 288 1.19 5.99 2.41
N THR A 289 0.22 5.89 3.33
CA THR A 289 -0.30 7.07 4.05
C THR A 289 0.73 7.75 4.94
N VAL A 290 1.66 6.99 5.53
CA VAL A 290 2.81 7.54 6.26
C VAL A 290 3.79 8.21 5.29
N LEU A 291 4.12 7.55 4.17
CA LEU A 291 5.00 8.12 3.15
C LEU A 291 4.41 9.41 2.54
N GLU A 292 3.11 9.45 2.29
CA GLU A 292 2.38 10.64 1.80
C GLU A 292 2.40 11.78 2.81
N ALA A 293 2.21 11.48 4.11
CA ALA A 293 2.33 12.46 5.17
C ALA A 293 3.74 13.05 5.25
N MET A 294 4.77 12.19 5.21
CA MET A 294 6.17 12.61 5.19
C MET A 294 6.50 13.45 3.96
N SER A 295 6.07 13.02 2.75
CA SER A 295 6.30 13.76 1.51
C SER A 295 5.61 15.12 1.50
N SER A 296 4.53 15.27 2.26
CA SER A 296 3.80 16.53 2.44
C SER A 296 4.36 17.41 3.56
N GLY A 297 5.43 16.96 4.22
CA GLY A 297 6.10 17.69 5.31
C GLY A 297 5.42 17.58 6.67
N CYS A 298 4.50 16.65 6.86
CA CYS A 298 3.99 16.39 8.20
C CYS A 298 5.10 15.76 9.08
N VAL A 299 5.20 16.20 10.32
CA VAL A 299 5.99 15.49 11.34
C VAL A 299 5.21 14.25 11.75
N VAL A 300 5.80 13.08 11.57
CA VAL A 300 5.13 11.81 11.81
C VAL A 300 5.45 11.25 13.19
N LEU A 301 4.39 10.87 13.94
CA LEU A 301 4.47 10.10 15.17
C LEU A 301 3.96 8.70 14.86
N LEU A 302 4.82 7.70 14.99
CA LEU A 302 4.55 6.34 14.56
C LEU A 302 4.73 5.35 15.71
N SER A 303 3.81 4.37 15.82
CA SER A 303 4.00 3.25 16.74
C SER A 303 5.30 2.50 16.42
N ASN A 304 5.99 2.07 17.48
CA ASN A 304 7.28 1.37 17.37
C ASN A 304 7.06 -0.08 16.90
N ILE A 305 6.93 -0.25 15.59
CA ILE A 305 6.81 -1.54 14.89
C ILE A 305 7.86 -1.63 13.79
N PRO A 306 8.32 -2.83 13.40
CA PRO A 306 9.43 -2.99 12.44
C PRO A 306 9.27 -2.22 11.14
N ASN A 307 8.04 -2.16 10.61
CA ASN A 307 7.75 -1.45 9.36
C ASN A 307 7.75 0.08 9.51
N HIS A 308 7.54 0.63 10.69
CA HIS A 308 7.68 2.05 10.97
C HIS A 308 9.13 2.44 11.27
N GLU A 309 9.87 1.59 12.00
CA GLU A 309 11.31 1.79 12.29
C GLU A 309 12.15 1.94 11.01
N GLU A 310 11.81 1.23 9.94
CA GLU A 310 12.53 1.35 8.67
C GLU A 310 12.20 2.65 7.91
N LEU A 311 11.03 3.25 8.14
CA LEU A 311 10.60 4.46 7.45
C LEU A 311 11.25 5.72 8.00
N ILE A 312 11.47 5.78 9.30
CA ILE A 312 12.03 6.96 9.97
C ILE A 312 13.26 6.62 10.80
N GLU A 313 14.08 7.61 11.03
CA GLU A 313 15.10 7.61 12.08
C GLU A 313 14.54 8.38 13.26
N ASN A 314 14.37 7.68 14.39
CA ASN A 314 13.73 8.25 15.58
C ASN A 314 14.43 9.54 16.04
N ASN A 315 13.66 10.57 16.36
CA ASN A 315 14.11 11.91 16.71
C ASN A 315 14.93 12.66 15.61
N LEU A 316 15.02 12.10 14.40
CA LEU A 316 15.70 12.74 13.27
C LEU A 316 14.74 13.05 12.11
N SER A 317 13.90 12.09 11.69
CA SER A 317 12.93 12.24 10.59
C SER A 317 11.50 11.88 10.97
N GLY A 318 11.24 11.71 12.26
CA GLY A 318 9.95 11.39 12.87
C GLY A 318 10.15 10.91 14.29
N ILE A 319 9.06 10.60 14.97
CA ILE A 319 9.05 10.15 16.35
C ILE A 319 8.46 8.75 16.44
N LEU A 320 9.18 7.80 17.04
CA LEU A 320 8.64 6.50 17.42
C LEU A 320 8.11 6.53 18.86
N PHE A 321 6.99 5.87 19.11
CA PHE A 321 6.43 5.67 20.43
C PHE A 321 6.01 4.22 20.67
N ASP A 322 6.15 3.76 21.90
CA ASP A 322 5.77 2.41 22.30
C ASP A 322 4.29 2.37 22.71
N LEU A 323 3.53 1.48 22.11
CA LEU A 323 2.11 1.29 22.40
C LEU A 323 1.82 0.84 23.85
N ASN A 324 2.83 0.29 24.54
CA ASN A 324 2.67 -0.21 25.91
C ASN A 324 3.03 0.82 26.99
N LYS A 325 3.56 2.01 26.61
CA LYS A 325 4.13 2.98 27.57
C LYS A 325 3.33 4.27 27.76
N ASN A 326 2.18 4.44 27.09
CA ASN A 326 1.37 5.67 27.15
C ASN A 326 2.21 6.95 26.93
N GLU A 327 3.16 6.92 25.99
CA GLU A 327 4.11 8.02 25.77
C GLU A 327 3.76 8.93 24.58
N LEU A 328 2.76 8.56 23.77
CA LEU A 328 2.38 9.32 22.56
C LEU A 328 1.98 10.76 22.92
N LYS A 329 1.13 10.95 23.91
CA LYS A 329 0.67 12.28 24.35
C LYS A 329 1.84 13.14 24.84
N ILE A 330 2.76 12.56 25.62
CA ILE A 330 3.94 13.26 26.13
C ILE A 330 4.84 13.69 24.97
N LYS A 331 5.17 12.78 24.07
CA LYS A 331 6.01 13.06 22.89
C LYS A 331 5.37 14.09 21.98
N PHE A 332 4.05 14.00 21.77
CA PHE A 332 3.33 15.00 20.99
C PHE A 332 3.41 16.40 21.63
N SER A 333 3.16 16.51 22.94
CA SER A 333 3.26 17.80 23.65
C SER A 333 4.66 18.41 23.52
N GLN A 334 5.71 17.60 23.72
CA GLN A 334 7.10 18.07 23.60
C GLN A 334 7.42 18.64 22.21
N ILE A 335 7.06 17.91 21.13
CA ILE A 335 7.38 18.38 19.78
C ILE A 335 6.48 19.51 19.29
N SER A 336 5.24 19.62 19.78
CA SER A 336 4.31 20.67 19.39
C SER A 336 4.72 22.06 19.92
N GLU A 337 5.50 22.10 20.98
CA GLU A 337 6.04 23.32 21.59
C GLU A 337 7.43 23.69 21.04
N ASP A 338 8.18 22.73 20.49
CA ASP A 338 9.51 22.92 19.92
C ASP A 338 9.46 23.10 18.38
N LEU A 339 9.24 24.33 17.92
CA LEU A 339 9.20 24.63 16.48
C LEU A 339 10.51 24.37 15.73
N PRO A 340 11.71 24.67 16.27
CA PRO A 340 12.97 24.31 15.66
C PRO A 340 13.10 22.81 15.40
N LEU A 341 12.80 21.98 16.40
CA LEU A 341 12.81 20.53 16.25
C LEU A 341 11.77 20.05 15.22
N THR A 342 10.54 20.57 15.29
CA THR A 342 9.44 20.26 14.36
C THR A 342 9.83 20.55 12.91
N ASN A 343 10.45 21.71 12.63
CA ASN A 343 10.95 22.06 11.30
C ASN A 343 12.06 21.11 10.83
N LYS A 344 12.99 20.74 11.71
CA LYS A 344 14.08 19.80 11.40
C LYS A 344 13.54 18.41 11.07
N LEU A 345 12.61 17.88 11.87
CA LEU A 345 11.97 16.59 11.65
C LEU A 345 11.23 16.54 10.31
N SER A 346 10.45 17.58 10.01
CA SER A 346 9.71 17.72 8.75
C SER A 346 10.65 17.72 7.55
N LYS A 347 11.71 18.55 7.56
CA LYS A 347 12.68 18.62 6.47
C LYS A 347 13.35 17.28 6.22
N ASN A 348 13.87 16.66 7.26
CA ASN A 348 14.55 15.36 7.15
C ASN A 348 13.61 14.26 6.65
N ALA A 349 12.32 14.27 7.04
CA ALA A 349 11.33 13.34 6.53
C ALA A 349 11.14 13.49 5.01
N VAL A 350 11.00 14.73 4.54
CA VAL A 350 10.86 15.04 3.11
C VAL A 350 12.09 14.59 2.33
N ASP A 351 13.29 14.94 2.79
CA ASP A 351 14.55 14.59 2.14
C ASP A 351 14.69 13.05 2.01
N LYS A 352 14.32 12.32 3.07
CA LYS A 352 14.32 10.84 3.08
C LYS A 352 13.38 10.26 2.03
N ILE A 353 12.15 10.79 1.95
CA ILE A 353 11.15 10.33 0.96
C ILE A 353 11.58 10.68 -0.46
N GLN A 354 12.10 11.86 -0.68
CA GLN A 354 12.60 12.28 -2.00
C GLN A 354 13.68 11.34 -2.51
N LYS A 355 14.60 10.94 -1.65
CA LYS A 355 15.70 10.02 -1.99
C LYS A 355 15.22 8.60 -2.26
N ASN A 356 14.29 8.07 -1.47
CA ASN A 356 14.02 6.64 -1.43
C ASN A 356 12.68 6.24 -2.07
N ASN A 357 11.67 7.12 -2.08
CA ASN A 357 10.29 6.78 -2.39
C ASN A 357 9.67 7.62 -3.52
N SER A 358 10.50 8.29 -4.34
CA SER A 358 9.99 9.02 -5.50
C SER A 358 9.45 8.08 -6.57
N LEU A 359 8.46 8.55 -7.34
CA LEU A 359 7.90 7.81 -8.47
C LEU A 359 8.99 7.47 -9.50
N GLU A 360 9.88 8.43 -9.81
CA GLU A 360 10.97 8.26 -10.77
C GLU A 360 11.95 7.16 -10.31
N ASN A 361 12.36 7.20 -9.04
CA ASN A 361 13.27 6.20 -8.50
C ASN A 361 12.65 4.80 -8.55
N SER A 362 11.38 4.65 -8.10
CA SER A 362 10.67 3.37 -8.19
C SER A 362 10.52 2.90 -9.63
N ALA A 363 10.19 3.79 -10.56
CA ALA A 363 10.07 3.44 -11.97
C ALA A 363 11.40 2.94 -12.57
N ASN A 364 12.53 3.56 -12.23
CA ASN A 364 13.86 3.13 -12.67
C ASN A 364 14.21 1.74 -12.14
N LEU A 365 13.90 1.46 -10.86
CA LEU A 365 14.13 0.14 -10.25
C LEU A 365 13.30 -0.95 -10.95
N PHE A 366 12.01 -0.72 -11.19
CA PHE A 366 11.17 -1.69 -11.90
C PHE A 366 11.57 -1.87 -13.36
N LEU A 367 11.98 -0.78 -14.04
CA LEU A 367 12.52 -0.86 -15.39
C LEU A 367 13.74 -1.78 -15.45
N SER A 368 14.66 -1.64 -14.48
CA SER A 368 15.83 -2.52 -14.36
C SER A 368 15.42 -3.98 -14.15
N ASP A 369 14.43 -4.24 -13.27
CA ASP A 369 13.93 -5.60 -13.04
C ASP A 369 13.37 -6.23 -14.31
N PHE A 370 12.55 -5.47 -15.07
CA PHE A 370 11.99 -5.96 -16.32
C PHE A 370 13.06 -6.24 -17.38
N LYS A 371 14.05 -5.35 -17.52
CA LYS A 371 15.13 -5.49 -18.51
C LYS A 371 16.08 -6.64 -18.18
N ASN A 372 16.34 -6.92 -16.92
CA ASN A 372 17.26 -8.00 -16.52
C ASN A 372 16.67 -9.39 -16.72
N LEU A 373 15.39 -9.51 -17.05
CA LEU A 373 14.69 -10.77 -17.28
C LEU A 373 14.46 -11.10 -18.75
N VAL A 374 14.62 -10.11 -19.63
CA VAL A 374 14.47 -10.22 -21.09
C VAL A 374 15.84 -10.18 -21.75
#